data_a1a12f49e3d4f15db8d3b413d76358a1
#
_entry.id   a1a12f49e3d4f15db8d3b413d76358a1
#
_cell.length_a   1.000
_cell.length_b   1.000
_cell.length_c   1.000
_cell.angle_alpha   90.00
_cell.angle_beta   90.00
_cell.angle_gamma   90.00
#
_symmetry.space_group_name_H-M   'P 1'
#
loop_
_entity.id
_entity.type
_entity.pdbx_description
1 polymer ?
#
loop_
_entity_poly.entity_id
_entity_poly.type
_entity_poly.pdbx_seq_one_letter_code
_entity_poly.pdbx_strand_id
1 'polypeptide(L)'
;GMLKAQLSLGITSLVQAEDTIGHYPEWERIYASHSGDLPRAAVQVAWEGSDVMAQFGRKSGDGDEFLKVGAVKIFVDGGFTGPAAFTKEPYRGESEYRGMLNMSIEALRRIIREAHSAGWQLGIHAIGDAAIELTVDELVDALQALPRPDHRHYLNHFTVMPSADTMDAMAASGIAITQQPNFTYTLEGRYVEYLDGDRLQHNNPLRTPMQHGIHVAISSDILPIGPMTGIYAAVTRKGMSGKVFGADEKLTVNEALRAYTSLGAWLTNEEDRKGTIETGKFADLVVLDQDILNVDPDHIMNINVVQTWLGGKLVYQRE
;
A
#
# COMPACT_ATOMS: atom_id res chain seq x y z
N GLY A 1 -13.48 5.92 18.08
CA GLY A 1 -12.91 6.73 17.00
C GLY A 1 -12.62 5.90 15.75
N MET A 2 -12.05 6.53 14.73
CA MET A 2 -11.82 5.95 13.39
C MET A 2 -11.04 4.62 13.41
N LEU A 3 -9.97 4.52 14.21
CA LEU A 3 -9.19 3.26 14.31
C LEU A 3 -10.06 2.09 14.78
N LYS A 4 -10.91 2.30 15.78
CA LYS A 4 -11.79 1.24 16.28
C LYS A 4 -12.86 0.82 15.26
N ALA A 5 -13.32 1.75 14.42
CA ALA A 5 -14.28 1.45 13.36
C ALA A 5 -13.69 0.50 12.28
N GLN A 6 -12.38 0.47 12.10
CA GLN A 6 -11.74 -0.43 11.14
C GLN A 6 -11.87 -1.91 11.53
N LEU A 7 -12.03 -2.21 12.82
CA LEU A 7 -12.29 -3.57 13.28
C LEU A 7 -13.61 -4.13 12.74
N SER A 8 -14.63 -3.28 12.52
CA SER A 8 -15.89 -3.69 11.89
C SER A 8 -15.75 -4.04 10.40
N LEU A 9 -14.65 -3.63 9.78
CA LEU A 9 -14.27 -3.97 8.41
C LEU A 9 -13.32 -5.18 8.33
N GLY A 10 -13.03 -5.81 9.48
CA GLY A 10 -12.11 -6.95 9.57
C GLY A 10 -10.62 -6.55 9.50
N ILE A 11 -10.29 -5.28 9.68
CA ILE A 11 -8.91 -4.81 9.64
C ILE A 11 -8.29 -4.99 11.02
N THR A 12 -7.38 -5.97 11.14
CA THR A 12 -6.64 -6.27 12.37
C THR A 12 -5.27 -5.59 12.42
N SER A 13 -4.75 -5.22 11.27
CA SER A 13 -3.46 -4.51 11.13
C SER A 13 -3.53 -3.49 9.99
N LEU A 14 -2.84 -2.37 10.16
CA LEU A 14 -2.79 -1.32 9.16
C LEU A 14 -1.41 -0.66 9.11
N VAL A 15 -1.12 -0.03 7.98
CA VAL A 15 -0.07 0.96 7.86
C VAL A 15 -0.74 2.32 7.76
N GLN A 16 -0.47 3.21 8.71
CA GLN A 16 -0.90 4.60 8.65
C GLN A 16 -0.03 5.34 7.63
N ALA A 17 -0.67 6.01 6.68
CA ALA A 17 -0.01 6.48 5.46
C ALA A 17 1.04 7.57 5.67
N GLU A 18 0.86 8.42 6.68
CA GLU A 18 1.85 9.45 7.05
C GLU A 18 1.50 10.11 8.38
N ASP A 19 2.53 10.43 9.15
CA ASP A 19 2.49 11.38 10.25
C ASP A 19 3.86 12.05 10.41
N THR A 20 3.96 13.04 11.27
CA THR A 20 5.26 13.62 11.67
C THR A 20 5.81 12.86 12.86
N ILE A 21 7.15 12.86 13.01
CA ILE A 21 7.76 12.25 14.19
C ILE A 21 7.34 12.96 15.49
N GLY A 22 7.01 14.26 15.42
CA GLY A 22 6.50 15.03 16.55
C GLY A 22 5.15 14.56 17.07
N HIS A 23 4.32 13.94 16.25
CA HIS A 23 3.03 13.35 16.65
C HIS A 23 3.13 11.89 17.13
N TYR A 24 4.26 11.23 16.92
CA TYR A 24 4.41 9.82 17.31
C TYR A 24 4.13 9.56 18.81
N PRO A 25 4.52 10.42 19.76
CA PRO A 25 4.15 10.27 21.17
C PRO A 25 2.63 10.27 21.43
N GLU A 26 1.84 10.92 20.57
CA GLU A 26 0.37 10.86 20.65
C GLU A 26 -0.16 9.46 20.27
N TRP A 27 0.41 8.85 19.22
CA TRP A 27 0.12 7.45 18.88
C TRP A 27 0.41 6.52 20.05
N GLU A 28 1.57 6.65 20.69
CA GLU A 28 1.92 5.86 21.88
C GLU A 28 0.91 6.04 23.01
N ARG A 29 0.49 7.27 23.29
CA ARG A 29 -0.52 7.56 24.32
C ARG A 29 -1.87 6.94 23.98
N ILE A 30 -2.31 7.01 22.71
CA ILE A 30 -3.56 6.42 22.24
C ILE A 30 -3.51 4.89 22.42
N TYR A 31 -2.45 4.24 21.95
CA TYR A 31 -2.32 2.78 22.04
C TYR A 31 -2.18 2.30 23.49
N ALA A 32 -1.42 2.98 24.32
CA ALA A 32 -1.31 2.68 25.75
C ALA A 32 -2.66 2.77 26.49
N SER A 33 -3.53 3.71 26.08
CA SER A 33 -4.85 3.91 26.72
C SER A 33 -5.92 2.91 26.27
N HIS A 34 -5.69 2.10 25.22
CA HIS A 34 -6.70 1.21 24.62
C HIS A 34 -6.41 -0.29 24.79
N SER A 35 -5.31 -0.67 25.44
CA SER A 35 -5.01 -2.06 25.91
C SER A 35 -5.36 -3.17 24.90
N GLY A 36 -4.95 -3.03 23.65
CA GLY A 36 -5.19 -4.05 22.61
C GLY A 36 -6.60 -4.05 22.00
N ASP A 37 -7.35 -2.95 22.11
CA ASP A 37 -8.66 -2.78 21.49
C ASP A 37 -8.60 -2.03 20.13
N LEU A 38 -7.40 -1.76 19.63
CA LEU A 38 -7.18 -1.10 18.34
C LEU A 38 -6.44 -2.03 17.39
N PRO A 39 -6.65 -1.92 16.06
CA PRO A 39 -5.83 -2.62 15.09
C PRO A 39 -4.35 -2.35 15.34
N ARG A 40 -3.49 -3.33 15.08
CA ARG A 40 -2.04 -3.10 15.10
C ARG A 40 -1.68 -2.07 14.04
N ALA A 41 -0.77 -1.15 14.32
CA ALA A 41 -0.38 -0.10 13.41
C ALA A 41 1.13 -0.01 13.21
N ALA A 42 1.55 0.20 11.95
CA ALA A 42 2.85 0.73 11.60
C ALA A 42 2.64 2.15 11.06
N VAL A 43 3.16 3.16 11.76
CA VAL A 43 2.95 4.57 11.39
C VAL A 43 4.11 5.04 10.52
N GLN A 44 3.84 5.32 9.24
CA GLN A 44 4.81 5.97 8.35
C GLN A 44 5.07 7.39 8.83
N VAL A 45 6.33 7.82 8.77
CA VAL A 45 6.75 9.14 9.20
C VAL A 45 7.36 9.93 8.05
N ALA A 46 7.10 11.22 7.98
CA ALA A 46 7.71 12.09 7.00
C ALA A 46 9.24 12.18 7.21
N TRP A 47 10.00 12.36 6.12
CA TRP A 47 11.42 12.65 6.23
C TRP A 47 11.64 14.13 6.62
N GLU A 48 12.07 14.36 7.85
CA GLU A 48 12.29 15.73 8.39
C GLU A 48 13.78 16.13 8.39
N GLY A 49 14.63 15.34 7.72
CA GLY A 49 16.08 15.55 7.63
C GLY A 49 16.88 14.69 8.61
N SER A 50 18.13 14.39 8.25
CA SER A 50 18.96 13.41 8.95
C SER A 50 19.14 13.72 10.44
N ASP A 51 19.34 14.99 10.81
CA ASP A 51 19.55 15.39 12.20
C ASP A 51 18.29 15.21 13.05
N VAL A 52 17.13 15.58 12.52
CA VAL A 52 15.84 15.45 13.20
C VAL A 52 15.49 13.98 13.36
N MET A 53 15.66 13.18 12.31
CA MET A 53 15.43 11.74 12.35
C MET A 53 16.38 11.01 13.30
N ALA A 54 17.62 11.47 13.42
CA ALA A 54 18.58 10.91 14.40
C ALA A 54 18.17 11.25 15.85
N GLN A 55 17.65 12.46 16.11
CA GLN A 55 17.15 12.86 17.44
C GLN A 55 15.88 12.10 17.85
N PHE A 56 15.07 11.65 16.90
CA PHE A 56 13.90 10.80 17.17
C PHE A 56 14.31 9.49 17.86
N GLY A 57 15.51 8.99 17.59
CA GLY A 57 16.10 7.84 18.27
C GLY A 57 15.41 6.50 17.97
N ARG A 58 14.55 6.43 16.96
CA ARG A 58 13.81 5.24 16.50
C ARG A 58 13.96 5.07 15.00
N LYS A 59 13.64 3.86 14.51
CA LYS A 59 13.68 3.50 13.09
C LYS A 59 12.47 2.64 12.72
N SER A 60 12.32 2.38 11.44
CA SER A 60 11.31 1.43 10.93
C SER A 60 11.40 0.08 11.65
N GLY A 61 10.26 -0.37 12.16
CA GLY A 61 10.13 -1.60 12.95
C GLY A 61 10.23 -1.44 14.47
N ASP A 62 10.76 -0.32 14.97
CA ASP A 62 10.83 -0.06 16.40
C ASP A 62 9.43 0.15 16.99
N GLY A 63 9.19 -0.42 18.15
CA GLY A 63 7.91 -0.38 18.86
C GLY A 63 7.57 -1.71 19.51
N ASP A 64 6.29 -1.95 19.70
CA ASP A 64 5.78 -3.18 20.29
C ASP A 64 4.88 -3.98 19.33
N GLU A 65 4.11 -4.93 19.84
CA GLU A 65 3.22 -5.74 19.02
C GLU A 65 1.99 -4.99 18.49
N PHE A 66 1.64 -3.84 19.07
CA PHE A 66 0.47 -3.06 18.64
C PHE A 66 0.81 -1.79 17.87
N LEU A 67 1.93 -1.14 18.20
CA LEU A 67 2.33 0.11 17.57
C LEU A 67 3.81 0.06 17.18
N LYS A 68 4.10 0.33 15.92
CA LYS A 68 5.46 0.42 15.39
C LYS A 68 5.67 1.68 14.57
N VAL A 69 6.91 2.12 14.54
CA VAL A 69 7.38 3.07 13.53
C VAL A 69 7.40 2.34 12.19
N GLY A 70 6.71 2.89 11.21
CA GLY A 70 6.65 2.39 9.84
C GLY A 70 7.82 2.88 8.98
N ALA A 71 7.62 2.87 7.67
CA ALA A 71 8.57 3.40 6.71
C ALA A 71 8.62 4.94 6.73
N VAL A 72 9.70 5.52 6.22
CA VAL A 72 9.72 6.94 5.83
C VAL A 72 8.80 7.13 4.63
N LYS A 73 7.85 8.07 4.74
CA LYS A 73 6.95 8.46 3.66
C LYS A 73 7.57 9.57 2.82
N ILE A 74 7.49 9.39 1.50
CA ILE A 74 7.91 10.40 0.50
C ILE A 74 6.80 10.51 -0.53
N PHE A 75 6.48 11.73 -0.98
CA PHE A 75 5.53 11.99 -2.06
C PHE A 75 6.27 12.52 -3.28
N VAL A 76 6.44 11.67 -4.30
CA VAL A 76 7.18 12.04 -5.52
C VAL A 76 6.33 12.86 -6.47
N ASP A 77 5.07 12.48 -6.65
CA ASP A 77 4.12 13.16 -7.54
C ASP A 77 2.74 13.32 -6.90
N GLY A 78 1.77 13.82 -7.66
CA GLY A 78 0.37 13.90 -7.24
C GLY A 78 -0.45 12.68 -7.66
N GLY A 79 -1.78 12.77 -7.52
CA GLY A 79 -2.70 11.67 -7.77
C GLY A 79 -3.71 11.95 -8.89
N PHE A 80 -4.67 11.01 -9.04
CA PHE A 80 -5.78 11.10 -10.00
C PHE A 80 -7.07 11.68 -9.41
N THR A 81 -7.04 12.24 -8.23
CA THR A 81 -8.11 13.14 -7.75
C THR A 81 -8.15 14.44 -8.55
N GLY A 82 -7.01 14.80 -9.15
CA GLY A 82 -6.80 15.75 -10.24
C GLY A 82 -5.73 15.19 -11.18
N PRO A 83 -5.44 15.82 -12.33
CA PRO A 83 -4.42 15.34 -13.26
C PRO A 83 -3.01 15.73 -12.80
N ALA A 84 -2.58 15.22 -11.63
CA ALA A 84 -1.34 15.65 -10.98
C ALA A 84 -0.24 14.57 -10.92
N ALA A 85 -0.55 13.32 -11.24
CA ALA A 85 0.46 12.25 -11.34
C ALA A 85 1.42 12.54 -12.52
N PHE A 86 2.72 12.37 -12.31
CA PHE A 86 3.72 12.66 -13.34
C PHE A 86 3.89 11.48 -14.30
N THR A 87 3.38 11.64 -15.53
CA THR A 87 3.32 10.62 -16.57
C THR A 87 4.30 10.87 -17.71
N LYS A 88 4.69 9.83 -18.44
CA LYS A 88 5.56 9.93 -19.64
C LYS A 88 4.83 10.60 -20.81
N GLU A 89 3.60 10.20 -21.02
CA GLU A 89 2.74 10.74 -22.04
C GLU A 89 1.77 11.77 -21.48
N PRO A 90 1.36 12.79 -22.25
CA PRO A 90 0.37 13.76 -21.80
C PRO A 90 -0.93 13.12 -21.34
N TYR A 91 -1.66 13.80 -20.48
CA TYR A 91 -3.01 13.43 -20.10
C TYR A 91 -3.94 13.43 -21.32
N ARG A 92 -4.99 12.62 -21.27
CA ARG A 92 -5.99 12.57 -22.35
C ARG A 92 -6.56 13.96 -22.63
N GLY A 93 -6.49 14.36 -23.90
CA GLY A 93 -6.97 15.68 -24.36
C GLY A 93 -5.98 16.84 -24.18
N GLU A 94 -4.85 16.60 -23.54
CA GLU A 94 -3.77 17.57 -23.37
C GLU A 94 -2.68 17.36 -24.44
N SER A 95 -2.00 18.45 -24.83
CA SER A 95 -0.90 18.37 -25.80
C SER A 95 0.46 18.13 -25.15
N GLU A 96 0.68 18.67 -23.95
CA GLU A 96 1.98 18.64 -23.28
C GLU A 96 1.89 18.36 -21.79
N TYR A 97 0.76 18.62 -21.15
CA TYR A 97 0.62 18.49 -19.70
C TYR A 97 0.66 17.02 -19.25
N ARG A 98 1.60 16.71 -18.37
CA ARG A 98 1.91 15.35 -17.86
C ARG A 98 1.90 15.25 -16.35
N GLY A 99 1.27 16.18 -15.66
CA GLY A 99 1.39 16.26 -14.19
C GLY A 99 2.69 16.90 -13.74
N MET A 100 3.07 16.70 -12.50
CA MET A 100 4.26 17.33 -11.93
C MET A 100 4.88 16.50 -10.81
N LEU A 101 6.18 16.68 -10.59
CA LEU A 101 6.86 16.21 -9.40
C LEU A 101 6.62 17.18 -8.24
N ASN A 102 6.48 16.66 -7.03
CA ASN A 102 6.34 17.45 -5.80
C ASN A 102 7.69 18.01 -5.30
N MET A 103 8.79 17.52 -5.83
CA MET A 103 10.15 17.95 -5.49
C MET A 103 11.10 17.79 -6.68
N SER A 104 12.28 18.41 -6.60
CA SER A 104 13.31 18.21 -7.62
C SER A 104 13.93 16.80 -7.53
N ILE A 105 14.47 16.33 -8.65
CA ILE A 105 15.13 15.00 -8.72
C ILE A 105 16.31 14.95 -7.73
N GLU A 106 17.06 16.03 -7.58
CA GLU A 106 18.18 16.13 -6.65
C GLU A 106 17.72 16.03 -5.19
N ALA A 107 16.55 16.60 -4.86
CA ALA A 107 15.95 16.47 -3.53
C ALA A 107 15.50 15.05 -3.27
N LEU A 108 14.83 14.41 -4.23
CA LEU A 108 14.40 13.01 -4.13
C LEU A 108 15.60 12.07 -3.92
N ARG A 109 16.62 12.20 -4.77
CA ARG A 109 17.87 11.44 -4.67
C ARG A 109 18.55 11.59 -3.31
N ARG A 110 18.63 12.80 -2.81
CA ARG A 110 19.22 13.08 -1.49
C ARG A 110 18.43 12.40 -0.38
N ILE A 111 17.11 12.56 -0.35
CA ILE A 111 16.24 11.97 0.68
C ILE A 111 16.35 10.45 0.66
N ILE A 112 16.25 9.81 -0.50
CA ILE A 112 16.36 8.36 -0.63
C ILE A 112 17.70 7.86 -0.09
N ARG A 113 18.82 8.48 -0.49
CA ARG A 113 20.16 8.09 -0.04
C ARG A 113 20.36 8.30 1.46
N GLU A 114 19.95 9.44 1.99
CA GLU A 114 20.06 9.75 3.43
C GLU A 114 19.23 8.76 4.26
N ALA A 115 17.96 8.58 3.94
CA ALA A 115 17.07 7.70 4.69
C ALA A 115 17.47 6.23 4.57
N HIS A 116 17.85 5.77 3.37
CA HIS A 116 18.37 4.43 3.16
C HIS A 116 19.65 4.17 3.96
N SER A 117 20.62 5.10 3.91
CA SER A 117 21.91 4.99 4.64
C SER A 117 21.71 5.02 6.14
N ALA A 118 20.71 5.75 6.64
CA ALA A 118 20.33 5.77 8.05
C ALA A 118 19.59 4.49 8.50
N GLY A 119 19.34 3.55 7.61
CA GLY A 119 18.72 2.25 7.93
C GLY A 119 17.19 2.25 7.91
N TRP A 120 16.54 3.30 7.41
CA TRP A 120 15.09 3.36 7.29
C TRP A 120 14.55 2.49 6.15
N GLN A 121 13.37 1.93 6.33
CA GLN A 121 12.53 1.46 5.23
C GLN A 121 11.89 2.68 4.55
N LEU A 122 11.70 2.63 3.24
CA LEU A 122 11.08 3.71 2.46
C LEU A 122 9.74 3.23 1.90
N GLY A 123 8.69 4.04 2.09
CA GLY A 123 7.37 3.84 1.51
C GLY A 123 7.02 5.06 0.65
N ILE A 124 7.26 4.97 -0.65
CA ILE A 124 7.29 6.12 -1.55
C ILE A 124 6.03 6.16 -2.39
N HIS A 125 5.26 7.26 -2.31
CA HIS A 125 4.14 7.52 -3.20
C HIS A 125 4.68 7.85 -4.59
N ALA A 126 4.33 7.03 -5.58
CA ALA A 126 4.60 7.24 -6.99
C ALA A 126 3.44 6.65 -7.82
N ILE A 127 2.74 7.49 -8.56
CA ILE A 127 1.50 7.17 -9.26
C ILE A 127 1.67 7.13 -10.77
N GLY A 128 2.29 8.16 -11.35
CA GLY A 128 2.59 8.22 -12.78
C GLY A 128 3.77 7.33 -13.15
N ASP A 129 3.74 6.76 -14.35
CA ASP A 129 4.81 5.89 -14.84
C ASP A 129 6.19 6.59 -14.87
N ALA A 130 6.25 7.88 -15.19
CA ALA A 130 7.49 8.65 -15.15
C ALA A 130 8.00 8.85 -13.70
N ALA A 131 7.11 9.09 -12.74
CA ALA A 131 7.46 9.19 -11.32
C ALA A 131 7.94 7.85 -10.76
N ILE A 132 7.29 6.74 -11.16
CA ILE A 132 7.66 5.38 -10.79
C ILE A 132 9.06 5.05 -11.29
N GLU A 133 9.32 5.22 -12.60
CA GLU A 133 10.63 4.92 -13.20
C GLU A 133 11.74 5.73 -12.52
N LEU A 134 11.56 7.04 -12.37
CA LEU A 134 12.51 7.89 -11.65
C LEU A 134 12.77 7.41 -10.21
N THR A 135 11.72 7.03 -9.49
CA THR A 135 11.85 6.58 -8.11
C THR A 135 12.60 5.24 -8.02
N VAL A 136 12.33 4.33 -8.95
CA VAL A 136 13.01 3.04 -9.04
C VAL A 136 14.49 3.23 -9.34
N ASP A 137 14.83 4.09 -10.29
CA ASP A 137 16.23 4.39 -10.63
C ASP A 137 17.00 4.90 -9.41
N GLU A 138 16.44 5.86 -8.66
CA GLU A 138 17.08 6.41 -7.46
C GLU A 138 17.19 5.38 -6.31
N LEU A 139 16.20 4.48 -6.16
CA LEU A 139 16.26 3.38 -5.19
C LEU A 139 17.32 2.34 -5.57
N VAL A 140 17.38 1.96 -6.84
CA VAL A 140 18.39 1.01 -7.36
C VAL A 140 19.80 1.57 -7.15
N ASP A 141 20.01 2.84 -7.48
CA ASP A 141 21.30 3.53 -7.25
C ASP A 141 21.68 3.53 -5.77
N ALA A 142 20.74 3.81 -4.86
CA ALA A 142 20.99 3.79 -3.43
C ALA A 142 21.34 2.38 -2.91
N LEU A 143 20.62 1.35 -3.39
CA LEU A 143 20.84 -0.04 -3.05
C LEU A 143 22.16 -0.58 -3.60
N GLN A 144 22.60 -0.13 -4.79
CA GLN A 144 23.92 -0.47 -5.34
C GLN A 144 25.04 0.19 -4.53
N ALA A 145 24.86 1.45 -4.13
CA ALA A 145 25.84 2.18 -3.32
C ALA A 145 25.99 1.62 -1.90
N LEU A 146 24.89 1.18 -1.28
CA LEU A 146 24.86 0.55 0.04
C LEU A 146 23.89 -0.63 0.04
N PRO A 147 24.34 -1.85 -0.24
CA PRO A 147 23.47 -3.03 -0.28
C PRO A 147 22.83 -3.34 1.07
N ARG A 148 21.50 -3.54 1.04
CA ARG A 148 20.70 -3.99 2.19
C ARG A 148 19.71 -5.08 1.72
N PRO A 149 20.05 -6.37 1.86
CA PRO A 149 19.27 -7.48 1.26
C PRO A 149 17.80 -7.53 1.70
N ASP A 150 17.50 -7.12 2.93
CA ASP A 150 16.12 -7.13 3.49
C ASP A 150 15.64 -5.71 3.80
N HIS A 151 15.79 -4.82 2.84
CA HIS A 151 15.39 -3.40 2.98
C HIS A 151 13.89 -3.20 2.94
N ARG A 152 13.15 -4.02 2.19
CA ARG A 152 11.70 -3.97 1.96
C ARG A 152 11.16 -2.58 1.61
N HIS A 153 11.93 -1.81 0.84
CA HIS A 153 11.44 -0.55 0.27
C HIS A 153 10.28 -0.82 -0.67
N TYR A 154 9.30 0.06 -0.71
CA TYR A 154 8.13 -0.14 -1.53
C TYR A 154 7.58 1.16 -2.10
N LEU A 155 6.90 1.04 -3.24
CA LEU A 155 6.10 2.11 -3.81
C LEU A 155 4.65 1.96 -3.37
N ASN A 156 4.04 3.07 -2.96
CA ASN A 156 2.59 3.15 -2.79
C ASN A 156 1.96 3.51 -4.13
N HIS A 157 0.81 2.93 -4.42
CA HIS A 157 -0.06 3.19 -5.57
C HIS A 157 0.38 2.48 -6.84
N PHE A 158 1.48 2.89 -7.49
CA PHE A 158 1.91 2.24 -8.73
C PHE A 158 0.78 2.20 -9.79
N THR A 159 0.09 3.33 -9.99
CA THR A 159 -1.19 3.35 -10.70
C THR A 159 -1.04 3.24 -12.22
N VAL A 160 -0.14 4.01 -12.83
CA VAL A 160 0.18 3.90 -14.25
C VAL A 160 1.34 2.93 -14.41
N MET A 161 1.12 1.84 -15.15
CA MET A 161 2.11 0.79 -15.30
C MET A 161 3.37 1.32 -16.01
N PRO A 162 4.57 1.20 -15.39
CA PRO A 162 5.83 1.59 -16.01
C PRO A 162 6.29 0.56 -17.05
N SER A 163 7.48 0.77 -17.62
CA SER A 163 8.10 -0.17 -18.55
C SER A 163 8.41 -1.54 -17.90
N ALA A 164 8.51 -2.58 -18.72
CA ALA A 164 8.94 -3.91 -18.27
C ALA A 164 10.34 -3.86 -17.65
N ASP A 165 11.26 -3.09 -18.22
CA ASP A 165 12.63 -2.93 -17.70
C ASP A 165 12.63 -2.37 -16.27
N THR A 166 11.74 -1.41 -15.98
CA THR A 166 11.57 -0.87 -14.62
C THR A 166 11.05 -1.93 -13.65
N MET A 167 10.06 -2.73 -14.08
CA MET A 167 9.53 -3.83 -13.25
C MET A 167 10.59 -4.92 -13.01
N ASP A 168 11.38 -5.26 -14.00
CA ASP A 168 12.50 -6.20 -13.86
C ASP A 168 13.57 -5.67 -12.88
N ALA A 169 13.89 -4.37 -12.95
CA ALA A 169 14.81 -3.72 -12.01
C ALA A 169 14.26 -3.74 -10.57
N MET A 170 12.95 -3.50 -10.38
CA MET A 170 12.29 -3.61 -9.08
C MET A 170 12.40 -5.03 -8.52
N ALA A 171 12.06 -6.03 -9.31
CA ALA A 171 12.12 -7.44 -8.91
C ALA A 171 13.56 -7.85 -8.54
N ALA A 172 14.55 -7.50 -9.38
CA ALA A 172 15.95 -7.79 -9.14
C ALA A 172 16.51 -7.12 -7.87
N SER A 173 15.95 -5.95 -7.52
CA SER A 173 16.37 -5.17 -6.35
C SER A 173 15.53 -5.46 -5.10
N GLY A 174 14.44 -6.23 -5.19
CA GLY A 174 13.54 -6.51 -4.07
C GLY A 174 12.64 -5.34 -3.66
N ILE A 175 12.39 -4.38 -4.58
CA ILE A 175 11.48 -3.25 -4.35
C ILE A 175 10.04 -3.75 -4.49
N ALA A 176 9.23 -3.55 -3.45
CA ALA A 176 7.84 -3.99 -3.38
C ALA A 176 6.82 -2.92 -3.81
N ILE A 177 5.55 -3.29 -3.81
CA ILE A 177 4.42 -2.39 -4.11
C ILE A 177 3.34 -2.56 -3.04
N THR A 178 2.66 -1.45 -2.69
CA THR A 178 1.34 -1.48 -2.06
C THR A 178 0.32 -0.88 -3.01
N GLN A 179 -0.51 -1.74 -3.60
CA GLN A 179 -1.50 -1.36 -4.61
C GLN A 179 -2.89 -1.16 -3.99
N GLN A 180 -3.72 -0.30 -4.59
CA GLN A 180 -5.10 -0.04 -4.17
C GLN A 180 -6.08 -0.41 -5.29
N PRO A 181 -6.45 -1.69 -5.44
CA PRO A 181 -7.35 -2.11 -6.51
C PRO A 181 -8.76 -1.50 -6.40
N ASN A 182 -9.19 -1.12 -5.19
CA ASN A 182 -10.43 -0.36 -4.99
C ASN A 182 -10.49 0.93 -5.82
N PHE A 183 -9.36 1.53 -6.18
CA PHE A 183 -9.32 2.74 -7.01
C PHE A 183 -9.81 2.48 -8.43
N THR A 184 -9.56 1.29 -9.00
CA THR A 184 -10.16 0.92 -10.29
C THR A 184 -11.69 1.01 -10.23
N TYR A 185 -12.28 0.68 -9.07
CA TYR A 185 -13.71 0.83 -8.83
C TYR A 185 -14.11 2.28 -8.50
N THR A 186 -13.52 2.86 -7.44
CA THR A 186 -14.00 4.13 -6.87
C THR A 186 -13.57 5.36 -7.66
N LEU A 187 -12.43 5.31 -8.38
CA LEU A 187 -11.90 6.41 -9.19
C LEU A 187 -12.07 6.18 -10.69
N GLU A 188 -12.90 5.22 -11.11
CA GLU A 188 -13.15 4.91 -12.54
C GLU A 188 -13.35 6.18 -13.38
N GLY A 189 -14.22 7.08 -12.92
CA GLY A 189 -14.54 8.32 -13.65
C GLY A 189 -13.31 9.19 -13.91
N ARG A 190 -12.37 9.25 -12.96
CA ARG A 190 -11.13 10.01 -13.10
C ARG A 190 -10.15 9.35 -14.07
N TYR A 191 -10.04 8.04 -14.03
CA TYR A 191 -9.20 7.31 -14.98
C TYR A 191 -9.73 7.45 -16.41
N VAL A 192 -11.04 7.34 -16.62
CA VAL A 192 -11.69 7.55 -17.92
C VAL A 192 -11.54 8.98 -18.43
N GLU A 193 -11.53 9.96 -17.52
CA GLU A 193 -11.32 11.38 -17.86
C GLU A 193 -9.88 11.66 -18.29
N TYR A 194 -8.90 11.08 -17.61
CA TYR A 194 -7.50 11.49 -17.73
C TYR A 194 -6.61 10.52 -18.51
N LEU A 195 -6.98 9.26 -18.62
CA LEU A 195 -6.19 8.22 -19.28
C LEU A 195 -6.90 7.68 -20.53
N ASP A 196 -6.13 7.10 -21.43
CA ASP A 196 -6.60 6.42 -22.64
C ASP A 196 -5.77 5.17 -22.94
N GLY A 197 -6.18 4.43 -23.97
CA GLY A 197 -5.47 3.24 -24.44
C GLY A 197 -5.10 2.27 -23.33
N ASP A 198 -3.85 1.81 -23.37
CA ASP A 198 -3.32 0.83 -22.41
C ASP A 198 -3.21 1.39 -20.99
N ARG A 199 -2.92 2.70 -20.83
CA ARG A 199 -2.86 3.33 -19.50
C ARG A 199 -4.20 3.24 -18.76
N LEU A 200 -5.31 3.42 -19.51
CA LEU A 200 -6.65 3.26 -18.94
C LEU A 200 -6.99 1.80 -18.66
N GLN A 201 -6.64 0.89 -19.56
CA GLN A 201 -6.96 -0.52 -19.40
C GLN A 201 -6.16 -1.17 -18.27
N HIS A 202 -4.89 -0.87 -18.16
CA HIS A 202 -3.97 -1.46 -17.17
C HIS A 202 -3.68 -0.53 -15.98
N ASN A 203 -4.63 0.38 -15.64
CA ASN A 203 -4.50 1.16 -14.40
C ASN A 203 -4.51 0.26 -13.17
N ASN A 204 -3.78 0.64 -12.13
CA ASN A 204 -3.63 -0.14 -10.90
C ASN A 204 -3.32 -1.62 -11.19
N PRO A 205 -2.21 -1.92 -11.87
CA PRO A 205 -1.85 -3.29 -12.26
C PRO A 205 -1.55 -4.15 -11.03
N LEU A 206 -1.90 -5.43 -11.12
CA LEU A 206 -1.71 -6.42 -10.05
C LEU A 206 -0.97 -7.66 -10.57
N ARG A 207 -1.52 -8.28 -11.61
CA ARG A 207 -1.00 -9.53 -12.18
C ARG A 207 0.37 -9.33 -12.83
N THR A 208 0.50 -8.30 -13.66
CA THR A 208 1.73 -8.03 -14.39
C THR A 208 2.93 -7.80 -13.44
N PRO A 209 2.87 -6.92 -12.41
CA PRO A 209 3.97 -6.80 -11.45
C PRO A 209 4.29 -8.11 -10.72
N MET A 210 3.28 -8.90 -10.35
CA MET A 210 3.50 -10.22 -9.73
C MET A 210 4.20 -11.20 -10.67
N GLN A 211 3.91 -11.17 -11.98
CA GLN A 211 4.57 -12.01 -12.98
C GLN A 211 6.04 -11.63 -13.18
N HIS A 212 6.40 -10.36 -13.00
CA HIS A 212 7.80 -9.91 -12.94
C HIS A 212 8.51 -10.32 -11.65
N GLY A 213 7.79 -10.90 -10.67
CA GLY A 213 8.35 -11.32 -9.39
C GLY A 213 8.36 -10.23 -8.32
N ILE A 214 7.66 -9.13 -8.54
CA ILE A 214 7.51 -8.06 -7.55
C ILE A 214 6.57 -8.51 -6.44
N HIS A 215 6.92 -8.21 -5.20
CA HIS A 215 6.05 -8.40 -4.04
C HIS A 215 4.95 -7.33 -4.03
N VAL A 216 3.70 -7.75 -4.18
CA VAL A 216 2.54 -6.85 -4.28
C VAL A 216 1.60 -7.08 -3.08
N ALA A 217 1.65 -6.20 -2.09
CA ALA A 217 0.64 -6.10 -1.06
C ALA A 217 -0.52 -5.19 -1.53
N ILE A 218 -1.68 -5.32 -0.90
CA ILE A 218 -2.87 -4.52 -1.23
C ILE A 218 -3.33 -3.74 0.00
N SER A 219 -3.81 -2.53 -0.24
CA SER A 219 -4.41 -1.64 0.75
C SER A 219 -5.63 -0.91 0.18
N SER A 220 -6.27 -0.06 0.97
CA SER A 220 -7.46 0.70 0.54
C SER A 220 -7.18 2.19 0.34
N ASP A 221 -6.22 2.75 1.07
CA ASP A 221 -5.92 4.18 1.16
C ASP A 221 -7.15 5.00 1.61
N ILE A 222 -7.67 5.90 0.77
CA ILE A 222 -8.80 6.78 1.10
C ILE A 222 -10.15 6.05 1.09
N LEU A 223 -11.16 6.72 1.67
CA LEU A 223 -12.55 6.21 1.73
C LEU A 223 -13.15 5.89 0.35
N PRO A 224 -13.96 4.84 0.23
CA PRO A 224 -14.33 3.93 1.31
C PRO A 224 -13.21 2.95 1.66
N ILE A 225 -12.82 2.92 2.92
CA ILE A 225 -11.87 1.94 3.44
C ILE A 225 -12.60 0.60 3.55
N GLY A 226 -11.98 -0.49 3.10
CA GLY A 226 -12.52 -1.83 3.31
C GLY A 226 -11.95 -2.87 2.37
N PRO A 227 -11.48 -4.01 2.91
CA PRO A 227 -10.90 -5.08 2.11
C PRO A 227 -11.86 -5.66 1.07
N MET A 228 -13.17 -5.75 1.35
CA MET A 228 -14.12 -6.38 0.44
C MET A 228 -14.22 -5.65 -0.91
N THR A 229 -14.23 -4.32 -0.92
CA THR A 229 -14.21 -3.54 -2.16
C THR A 229 -12.91 -3.75 -2.94
N GLY A 230 -11.77 -3.81 -2.23
CA GLY A 230 -10.48 -4.06 -2.87
C GLY A 230 -10.36 -5.47 -3.42
N ILE A 231 -10.81 -6.49 -2.69
CA ILE A 231 -10.84 -7.89 -3.16
C ILE A 231 -11.76 -8.00 -4.39
N TYR A 232 -12.97 -7.42 -4.33
CA TYR A 232 -13.87 -7.36 -5.47
C TYR A 232 -13.20 -6.76 -6.71
N ALA A 233 -12.60 -5.59 -6.57
CA ALA A 233 -11.94 -4.90 -7.67
C ALA A 233 -10.71 -5.68 -8.20
N ALA A 234 -9.93 -6.31 -7.33
CA ALA A 234 -8.79 -7.14 -7.72
C ALA A 234 -9.22 -8.38 -8.50
N VAL A 235 -10.35 -8.99 -8.13
CA VAL A 235 -10.83 -10.24 -8.74
C VAL A 235 -11.64 -9.98 -10.01
N THR A 236 -12.47 -8.93 -10.03
CA THR A 236 -13.37 -8.65 -11.17
C THR A 236 -12.77 -7.65 -12.15
N ARG A 237 -11.92 -6.74 -11.69
CA ARG A 237 -11.43 -5.57 -12.44
C ARG A 237 -12.56 -4.65 -12.93
N LYS A 238 -13.74 -4.71 -12.30
CA LYS A 238 -14.89 -3.89 -12.66
C LYS A 238 -14.82 -2.53 -11.97
N GLY A 239 -15.08 -1.48 -12.75
CA GLY A 239 -15.38 -0.15 -12.23
C GLY A 239 -16.83 -0.05 -11.75
N MET A 240 -17.23 1.12 -11.23
CA MET A 240 -18.61 1.40 -10.77
C MET A 240 -19.64 1.28 -11.89
N SER A 241 -19.25 1.52 -13.14
CA SER A 241 -20.12 1.33 -14.32
C SER A 241 -20.34 -0.14 -14.69
N GLY A 242 -19.63 -1.07 -14.05
CA GLY A 242 -19.58 -2.48 -14.43
C GLY A 242 -18.61 -2.80 -15.57
N LYS A 243 -17.95 -1.80 -16.15
CA LYS A 243 -16.93 -2.00 -17.17
C LYS A 243 -15.68 -2.65 -16.57
N VAL A 244 -15.10 -3.61 -17.28
CA VAL A 244 -13.85 -4.28 -16.91
C VAL A 244 -12.66 -3.52 -17.48
N PHE A 245 -11.63 -3.27 -16.64
CA PHE A 245 -10.37 -2.62 -17.01
C PHE A 245 -9.22 -3.59 -16.81
N GLY A 246 -8.53 -3.98 -17.90
CA GLY A 246 -7.44 -4.95 -17.85
C GLY A 246 -7.87 -6.30 -17.29
N ALA A 247 -8.61 -7.07 -18.08
CA ALA A 247 -9.10 -8.40 -17.65
C ALA A 247 -7.97 -9.38 -17.33
N ASP A 248 -6.81 -9.17 -17.89
CA ASP A 248 -5.57 -9.89 -17.68
C ASP A 248 -4.89 -9.57 -16.33
N GLU A 249 -5.23 -8.44 -15.72
CA GLU A 249 -4.76 -8.03 -14.39
C GLU A 249 -5.57 -8.66 -13.22
N LYS A 250 -6.57 -9.49 -13.51
CA LYS A 250 -7.38 -10.15 -12.48
C LYS A 250 -6.54 -11.07 -11.59
N LEU A 251 -6.80 -11.01 -10.31
CA LEU A 251 -6.34 -12.00 -9.34
C LEU A 251 -7.43 -13.05 -9.07
N THR A 252 -7.01 -14.21 -8.61
CA THR A 252 -7.92 -15.13 -7.92
C THR A 252 -8.26 -14.59 -6.52
N VAL A 253 -9.35 -15.06 -5.92
CA VAL A 253 -9.71 -14.67 -4.54
C VAL A 253 -8.59 -15.03 -3.57
N ASN A 254 -7.96 -16.18 -3.71
CA ASN A 254 -6.83 -16.60 -2.88
C ASN A 254 -5.64 -15.65 -2.99
N GLU A 255 -5.27 -15.21 -4.19
CA GLU A 255 -4.19 -14.25 -4.40
C GLU A 255 -4.52 -12.90 -3.77
N ALA A 256 -5.76 -12.41 -3.95
CA ALA A 256 -6.20 -11.16 -3.34
C ALA A 256 -6.21 -11.23 -1.80
N LEU A 257 -6.67 -12.34 -1.20
CA LEU A 257 -6.61 -12.57 0.25
C LEU A 257 -5.16 -12.57 0.75
N ARG A 258 -4.25 -13.28 0.07
CA ARG A 258 -2.83 -13.28 0.43
C ARG A 258 -2.23 -11.88 0.34
N ALA A 259 -2.60 -11.09 -0.66
CA ALA A 259 -2.11 -9.73 -0.82
C ALA A 259 -2.59 -8.80 0.31
N TYR A 260 -3.78 -9.02 0.86
CA TYR A 260 -4.29 -8.31 2.04
C TYR A 260 -3.76 -8.84 3.38
N THR A 261 -3.20 -10.03 3.43
CA THR A 261 -2.81 -10.71 4.68
C THR A 261 -1.30 -10.98 4.75
N SER A 262 -0.84 -12.12 4.23
CA SER A 262 0.56 -12.54 4.36
C SER A 262 1.55 -11.60 3.66
N LEU A 263 1.17 -11.04 2.50
CA LEU A 263 2.06 -10.11 1.78
C LEU A 263 2.11 -8.74 2.49
N GLY A 264 1.01 -8.29 3.10
CA GLY A 264 1.01 -7.10 3.95
C GLY A 264 1.83 -7.29 5.23
N ALA A 265 1.76 -8.47 5.85
CA ALA A 265 2.57 -8.81 7.02
C ALA A 265 4.08 -8.81 6.69
N TRP A 266 4.45 -9.36 5.53
CA TRP A 266 5.82 -9.33 5.05
C TRP A 266 6.33 -7.89 4.90
N LEU A 267 5.52 -6.99 4.36
CA LEU A 267 5.91 -5.60 4.13
C LEU A 267 6.31 -4.88 5.43
N THR A 268 5.70 -5.26 6.55
CA THR A 268 5.96 -4.69 7.88
C THR A 268 6.94 -5.51 8.72
N ASN A 269 7.64 -6.50 8.13
CA ASN A 269 8.54 -7.42 8.83
C ASN A 269 7.85 -8.19 9.99
N GLU A 270 6.64 -8.68 9.74
CA GLU A 270 5.83 -9.37 10.74
C GLU A 270 5.22 -10.70 10.25
N GLU A 271 5.70 -11.23 9.11
CA GLU A 271 5.23 -12.48 8.51
C GLU A 271 5.40 -13.69 9.43
N ASP A 272 6.36 -13.66 10.35
CA ASP A 272 6.54 -14.71 11.37
C ASP A 272 5.53 -14.62 12.51
N ARG A 273 4.81 -13.50 12.62
CA ARG A 273 3.91 -13.19 13.73
C ARG A 273 2.45 -13.09 13.35
N LYS A 274 2.14 -12.76 12.08
CA LYS A 274 0.76 -12.56 11.57
C LYS A 274 0.67 -12.81 10.07
N GLY A 275 -0.54 -12.68 9.49
CA GLY A 275 -0.79 -12.78 8.06
C GLY A 275 -1.23 -14.17 7.58
N THR A 276 -1.04 -15.21 8.40
CA THR A 276 -1.54 -16.57 8.15
C THR A 276 -2.07 -17.18 9.45
N ILE A 277 -2.92 -18.20 9.34
CA ILE A 277 -3.45 -18.96 10.49
C ILE A 277 -2.52 -20.15 10.74
N GLU A 278 -1.51 -19.94 11.58
CA GLU A 278 -0.49 -20.93 11.90
C GLU A 278 -0.17 -20.89 13.41
N THR A 279 0.22 -22.05 13.96
CA THR A 279 0.65 -22.15 15.37
C THR A 279 1.84 -21.22 15.62
N GLY A 280 1.76 -20.43 16.69
CA GLY A 280 2.81 -19.47 17.09
C GLY A 280 2.59 -18.05 16.60
N LYS A 281 1.64 -17.83 15.69
CA LYS A 281 1.26 -16.48 15.23
C LYS A 281 0.12 -15.90 16.08
N PHE A 282 -0.06 -14.60 16.01
CA PHE A 282 -1.17 -13.92 16.66
C PHE A 282 -2.51 -14.47 16.14
N ALA A 283 -3.44 -14.68 17.08
CA ALA A 283 -4.82 -15.02 16.74
C ALA A 283 -5.60 -13.75 16.33
N ASP A 284 -5.13 -13.10 15.26
CA ASP A 284 -5.79 -11.98 14.58
C ASP A 284 -6.65 -12.57 13.47
N LEU A 285 -7.97 -12.70 13.72
CA LEU A 285 -8.88 -13.47 12.88
C LEU A 285 -10.12 -12.66 12.51
N VAL A 286 -10.67 -12.94 11.35
CA VAL A 286 -11.93 -12.37 10.87
C VAL A 286 -12.88 -13.51 10.52
N VAL A 287 -14.12 -13.43 11.01
CA VAL A 287 -15.22 -14.33 10.64
C VAL A 287 -16.13 -13.59 9.68
N LEU A 288 -16.40 -14.20 8.54
CA LEU A 288 -17.27 -13.68 7.50
C LEU A 288 -18.61 -14.43 7.51
N ASP A 289 -19.70 -13.80 7.05
CA ASP A 289 -21.03 -14.42 6.94
C ASP A 289 -21.18 -15.35 5.75
N GLN A 290 -20.23 -15.32 4.80
CA GLN A 290 -20.23 -16.17 3.61
C GLN A 290 -18.83 -16.71 3.32
N ASP A 291 -18.77 -17.83 2.60
CA ASP A 291 -17.51 -18.39 2.13
C ASP A 291 -16.99 -17.61 0.92
N ILE A 292 -16.07 -16.68 1.18
CA ILE A 292 -15.48 -15.81 0.17
C ILE A 292 -14.78 -16.57 -0.98
N LEU A 293 -14.34 -17.81 -0.74
CA LEU A 293 -13.67 -18.62 -1.76
C LEU A 293 -14.65 -19.22 -2.78
N ASN A 294 -15.93 -19.38 -2.40
CA ASN A 294 -16.96 -20.02 -3.19
C ASN A 294 -18.11 -19.09 -3.60
N VAL A 295 -18.15 -17.86 -3.11
CA VAL A 295 -19.14 -16.86 -3.53
C VAL A 295 -18.87 -16.41 -4.97
N ASP A 296 -19.94 -16.08 -5.71
CA ASP A 296 -19.78 -15.40 -7.01
C ASP A 296 -18.99 -14.11 -6.82
N PRO A 297 -17.91 -13.87 -7.60
CA PRO A 297 -17.11 -12.65 -7.48
C PRO A 297 -17.90 -11.34 -7.47
N ASP A 298 -19.02 -11.27 -8.20
CA ASP A 298 -19.90 -10.09 -8.21
C ASP A 298 -20.63 -9.85 -6.88
N HIS A 299 -20.61 -10.80 -5.96
CA HIS A 299 -21.23 -10.69 -4.64
C HIS A 299 -20.20 -10.48 -3.51
N ILE A 300 -18.91 -10.42 -3.79
CA ILE A 300 -17.87 -10.26 -2.75
C ILE A 300 -18.12 -9.00 -1.88
N MET A 301 -18.56 -7.89 -2.46
CA MET A 301 -18.87 -6.67 -1.70
C MET A 301 -20.07 -6.81 -0.74
N ASN A 302 -20.89 -7.85 -0.90
CA ASN A 302 -22.04 -8.13 -0.03
C ASN A 302 -21.67 -8.97 1.20
N ILE A 303 -20.43 -9.48 1.24
CA ILE A 303 -19.93 -10.26 2.38
C ILE A 303 -19.72 -9.34 3.56
N ASN A 304 -20.22 -9.75 4.71
CA ASN A 304 -20.11 -9.00 5.95
C ASN A 304 -19.11 -9.63 6.90
N VAL A 305 -18.40 -8.76 7.61
CA VAL A 305 -17.61 -9.17 8.78
C VAL A 305 -18.56 -9.43 9.94
N VAL A 306 -18.56 -10.65 10.46
CA VAL A 306 -19.39 -11.06 11.62
C VAL A 306 -18.64 -10.85 12.91
N GLN A 307 -17.37 -11.24 12.94
CA GLN A 307 -16.51 -11.06 14.10
C GLN A 307 -15.09 -10.67 13.69
N THR A 308 -14.44 -9.89 14.52
CA THR A 308 -13.01 -9.61 14.43
C THR A 308 -12.36 -9.91 15.77
N TRP A 309 -11.30 -10.70 15.73
CA TRP A 309 -10.49 -11.12 16.87
C TRP A 309 -9.09 -10.53 16.74
N LEU A 310 -8.56 -10.03 17.83
CA LEU A 310 -7.22 -9.45 17.88
C LEU A 310 -6.46 -10.07 19.05
N GLY A 311 -5.38 -10.81 18.75
CA GLY A 311 -4.62 -11.56 19.77
C GLY A 311 -5.47 -12.56 20.55
N GLY A 312 -6.50 -13.15 19.92
CA GLY A 312 -7.44 -14.07 20.59
C GLY A 312 -8.56 -13.39 21.37
N LYS A 313 -8.62 -12.05 21.41
CA LYS A 313 -9.68 -11.28 22.05
C LYS A 313 -10.72 -10.88 21.00
N LEU A 314 -12.02 -11.12 21.27
CA LEU A 314 -13.11 -10.61 20.45
C LEU A 314 -13.19 -9.09 20.61
N VAL A 315 -12.93 -8.34 19.53
CA VAL A 315 -12.91 -6.87 19.52
C VAL A 315 -14.04 -6.25 18.72
N TYR A 316 -14.68 -7.02 17.88
CA TYR A 316 -15.89 -6.62 17.13
C TYR A 316 -16.79 -7.82 16.92
N GLN A 317 -18.09 -7.59 17.08
CA GLN A 317 -19.17 -8.51 16.71
C GLN A 317 -20.32 -7.71 16.10
N ARG A 318 -20.77 -8.19 14.93
CA ARG A 318 -21.96 -7.63 14.26
C ARG A 318 -23.21 -8.00 15.05
N GLU A 319 -24.08 -7.04 15.28
CA GLU A 319 -25.40 -7.21 15.89
C GLU A 319 -26.40 -7.88 14.93
#